data_f6df5fac0a2215e403a45c23d32331b0
#
_entry.id   f6df5fac0a2215e403a45c23d32331b0
#
_cell.length_a   1.000
_cell.length_b   1.000
_cell.length_c   1.000
_cell.angle_alpha   90.00
_cell.angle_beta   90.00
_cell.angle_gamma   90.00
#
_symmetry.space_group_name_H-M   'P 1'
#
loop_
_entity.id
_entity.type
_entity.pdbx_description
1 polymer ?
#
loop_
_entity_poly.entity_id
_entity_poly.type
_entity_poly.pdbx_seq_one_letter_code
_entity_poly.pdbx_strand_id
1 'polypeptide(L)'
;MDQVNSDSAKEAMRTYVKKKGALAFGVADVEVLEKIAPDGYGPKALMPRVKSVISLGVGGGTKGSWAANAKTLAYIGDTETMAYRIAYGLAFMIEKKFGARSIFCPPDMDPEKGARTPLQSLKLHAEVAGIGARSMAGDILLHPEFGMMYYASVFTELEVPPDSPMEENPCPHPSCVKLHAQTGQTPCMKFCPVDCLSGSVDEEGKLKEMHYDAHACAAMSQQYEAILNILLDMMDAKDPIERGMAVHSPENQMIWYKLSIGAGELLSLCYECMRVCPITQSSLPIKTESRKGGMREKVAEAQAQATLEKEIESGSAS
;
A
#
# COMPACT_ATOMS: atom_id res chain seq x y z
N MET A 1 22.57 24.73 24.48
CA MET A 1 22.07 23.78 23.48
C MET A 1 22.43 24.38 22.15
N ASP A 2 23.41 23.83 21.47
CA ASP A 2 23.78 24.28 20.14
C ASP A 2 22.55 24.16 19.24
N GLN A 3 22.28 25.20 18.45
CA GLN A 3 21.18 25.21 17.50
C GLN A 3 21.40 24.03 16.54
N VAL A 4 20.56 23.01 16.63
CA VAL A 4 20.62 21.86 15.71
C VAL A 4 20.45 22.42 14.29
N ASN A 5 21.45 22.22 13.47
CA ASN A 5 21.34 22.60 12.06
C ASN A 5 20.25 21.72 11.42
N SER A 6 19.14 22.37 11.05
CA SER A 6 17.92 21.70 10.56
C SER A 6 18.17 20.86 9.30
N ASP A 7 19.06 21.30 8.41
CA ASP A 7 19.43 20.55 7.20
C ASP A 7 20.24 19.31 7.53
N SER A 8 21.17 19.43 8.50
CA SER A 8 21.93 18.28 8.99
C SER A 8 21.03 17.27 9.69
N ALA A 9 20.00 17.72 10.42
CA ALA A 9 19.02 16.85 11.02
C ALA A 9 18.19 16.13 9.97
N LYS A 10 17.71 16.84 8.94
CA LYS A 10 16.97 16.26 7.81
C LYS A 10 17.77 15.16 7.11
N GLU A 11 19.04 15.43 6.81
CA GLU A 11 19.90 14.43 6.15
C GLU A 11 20.21 13.22 7.05
N ALA A 12 20.39 13.43 8.35
CA ALA A 12 20.58 12.33 9.29
C ALA A 12 19.34 11.41 9.36
N MET A 13 18.14 11.98 9.34
CA MET A 13 16.87 11.24 9.29
C MET A 13 16.70 10.49 7.97
N ARG A 14 16.96 11.15 6.84
CA ARG A 14 16.96 10.53 5.50
C ARG A 14 17.91 9.34 5.43
N THR A 15 19.13 9.50 5.91
CA THR A 15 20.13 8.43 5.96
C THR A 15 19.67 7.28 6.84
N TYR A 16 19.08 7.58 8.00
CA TYR A 16 18.56 6.57 8.91
C TYR A 16 17.48 5.70 8.24
N VAL A 17 16.45 6.32 7.67
CA VAL A 17 15.33 5.56 7.08
C VAL A 17 15.75 4.77 5.85
N LYS A 18 16.61 5.34 4.99
CA LYS A 18 17.17 4.62 3.84
C LYS A 18 17.98 3.40 4.25
N LYS A 19 18.83 3.52 5.29
CA LYS A 19 19.58 2.38 5.85
C LYS A 19 18.67 1.29 6.41
N LYS A 20 17.43 1.65 6.82
CA LYS A 20 16.43 0.70 7.34
C LYS A 20 15.54 0.10 6.24
N GLY A 21 15.69 0.53 4.98
CA GLY A 21 14.97 -0.02 3.83
C GLY A 21 13.85 0.85 3.29
N ALA A 22 13.68 2.08 3.79
CA ALA A 22 12.78 3.03 3.14
C ALA A 22 13.35 3.46 1.78
N LEU A 23 12.49 3.54 0.77
CA LEU A 23 12.83 3.97 -0.58
C LEU A 23 12.70 5.48 -0.72
N ALA A 24 11.68 6.06 -0.10
CA ALA A 24 11.39 7.49 -0.14
C ALA A 24 11.38 8.10 1.26
N PHE A 25 11.71 9.39 1.31
CA PHE A 25 11.72 10.22 2.51
C PHE A 25 11.39 11.65 2.11
N GLY A 26 10.47 12.28 2.81
CA GLY A 26 10.13 13.68 2.65
C GLY A 26 9.59 14.27 3.96
N VAL A 27 9.53 15.60 4.00
CA VAL A 27 9.01 16.38 5.13
C VAL A 27 7.81 17.17 4.63
N ALA A 28 6.64 16.91 5.16
CA ALA A 28 5.43 17.66 4.85
C ALA A 28 5.33 18.93 5.68
N ASP A 29 4.85 20.00 5.07
CA ASP A 29 4.54 21.26 5.72
C ASP A 29 3.28 21.10 6.59
N VAL A 30 3.42 21.37 7.89
CA VAL A 30 2.33 21.25 8.87
C VAL A 30 1.20 22.21 8.57
N GLU A 31 1.51 23.45 8.19
CA GLU A 31 0.49 24.48 7.94
C GLU A 31 -0.31 24.18 6.65
N VAL A 32 0.34 23.56 5.67
CA VAL A 32 -0.35 23.06 4.48
C VAL A 32 -1.28 21.92 4.86
N LEU A 33 -0.80 20.95 5.65
CA LEU A 33 -1.62 19.82 6.11
C LEU A 33 -2.83 20.27 6.93
N GLU A 34 -2.66 21.26 7.84
CA GLU A 34 -3.78 21.80 8.62
C GLU A 34 -4.87 22.45 7.75
N LYS A 35 -4.48 23.05 6.60
CA LYS A 35 -5.43 23.70 5.69
C LYS A 35 -6.21 22.74 4.82
N ILE A 36 -5.62 21.60 4.45
CA ILE A 36 -6.22 20.66 3.50
C ILE A 36 -6.84 19.43 4.17
N ALA A 37 -6.43 19.10 5.40
CA ALA A 37 -7.09 18.06 6.18
C ALA A 37 -8.50 18.51 6.60
N PRO A 38 -9.47 17.60 6.71
CA PRO A 38 -10.75 17.91 7.32
C PRO A 38 -10.58 18.45 8.75
N ASP A 39 -11.52 19.24 9.23
CA ASP A 39 -11.51 19.81 10.58
C ASP A 39 -11.36 18.69 11.64
N GLY A 40 -10.37 18.85 12.52
CA GLY A 40 -10.03 17.88 13.56
C GLY A 40 -9.14 16.70 13.12
N TYR A 41 -8.74 16.64 11.85
CA TYR A 41 -7.87 15.61 11.28
C TYR A 41 -6.49 16.10 10.86
N GLY A 42 -6.15 17.35 11.16
CA GLY A 42 -4.81 17.89 10.93
C GLY A 42 -3.79 17.35 11.94
N PRO A 43 -2.47 17.52 11.64
CA PRO A 43 -1.41 17.04 12.52
C PRO A 43 -1.48 17.56 13.96
N LYS A 44 -1.93 18.82 14.15
CA LYS A 44 -2.05 19.43 15.48
C LYS A 44 -3.12 18.80 16.36
N ALA A 45 -4.10 18.11 15.76
CA ALA A 45 -5.09 17.34 16.51
C ALA A 45 -4.46 16.17 17.28
N LEU A 46 -3.44 15.52 16.68
CA LEU A 46 -2.69 14.45 17.35
C LEU A 46 -1.55 14.99 18.23
N MET A 47 -0.79 15.97 17.73
CA MET A 47 0.37 16.54 18.42
C MET A 47 0.31 18.08 18.35
N PRO A 48 -0.29 18.76 19.35
CA PRO A 48 -0.55 20.22 19.28
C PRO A 48 0.70 21.10 19.03
N ARG A 49 1.90 20.60 19.39
CA ARG A 49 3.16 21.33 19.23
C ARG A 49 4.01 20.79 18.07
N VAL A 50 3.42 20.01 17.16
CA VAL A 50 4.12 19.51 15.98
C VAL A 50 4.65 20.67 15.13
N LYS A 51 5.89 20.55 14.70
CA LYS A 51 6.56 21.50 13.81
C LYS A 51 6.88 20.90 12.45
N SER A 52 7.04 19.57 12.39
CA SER A 52 7.32 18.87 11.15
C SER A 52 6.65 17.50 11.14
N VAL A 53 6.13 17.13 9.97
CA VAL A 53 5.61 15.78 9.68
C VAL A 53 6.57 15.11 8.70
N ILE A 54 7.26 14.09 9.17
CA ILE A 54 8.20 13.34 8.36
C ILE A 54 7.48 12.15 7.78
N SER A 55 7.44 12.04 6.46
CA SER A 55 6.85 10.90 5.75
C SER A 55 7.94 10.03 5.13
N LEU A 56 7.74 8.72 5.19
CA LEU A 56 8.61 7.75 4.54
C LEU A 56 7.78 6.72 3.76
N GLY A 57 8.37 6.20 2.69
CA GLY A 57 7.75 5.21 1.82
C GLY A 57 8.59 3.94 1.72
N VAL A 58 7.92 2.79 1.82
CA VAL A 58 8.49 1.46 1.61
C VAL A 58 7.83 0.84 0.38
N GLY A 59 8.57 0.09 -0.42
CA GLY A 59 8.04 -0.50 -1.66
C GLY A 59 6.82 -1.38 -1.41
N GLY A 60 5.82 -1.25 -2.26
CA GLY A 60 4.56 -1.99 -2.19
C GLY A 60 4.64 -3.42 -2.72
N GLY A 61 5.81 -3.98 -2.81
CA GLY A 61 6.02 -5.35 -3.27
C GLY A 61 7.06 -5.46 -4.39
N THR A 62 7.59 -6.65 -4.55
CA THR A 62 8.52 -6.99 -5.64
C THR A 62 7.75 -7.34 -6.92
N LYS A 63 8.43 -7.37 -8.07
CA LYS A 63 7.82 -7.89 -9.33
C LYS A 63 7.30 -9.32 -9.16
N GLY A 64 8.01 -10.14 -8.38
CA GLY A 64 7.55 -11.48 -8.05
C GLY A 64 6.24 -11.48 -7.26
N SER A 65 6.11 -10.57 -6.30
CA SER A 65 4.85 -10.39 -5.55
C SER A 65 3.69 -10.00 -6.47
N TRP A 66 3.89 -9.03 -7.37
CA TRP A 66 2.86 -8.62 -8.34
C TRP A 66 2.52 -9.68 -9.38
N ALA A 67 3.48 -10.54 -9.72
CA ALA A 67 3.27 -11.67 -10.64
C ALA A 67 2.62 -12.89 -9.97
N ALA A 68 2.60 -12.94 -8.64
CA ALA A 68 2.01 -14.02 -7.87
C ALA A 68 0.48 -14.09 -8.04
N ASN A 69 -0.09 -15.23 -7.70
CA ASN A 69 -1.55 -15.40 -7.69
C ASN A 69 -2.18 -14.44 -6.64
N ALA A 70 -3.41 -14.00 -6.88
CA ALA A 70 -4.16 -13.11 -5.99
C ALA A 70 -4.14 -13.55 -4.52
N LYS A 71 -4.19 -14.85 -4.27
CA LYS A 71 -4.15 -15.41 -2.91
C LYS A 71 -2.86 -15.15 -2.13
N THR A 72 -1.78 -14.72 -2.81
CA THR A 72 -0.48 -14.44 -2.20
C THR A 72 -0.15 -12.96 -2.12
N LEU A 73 -1.06 -12.07 -2.52
CA LEU A 73 -0.86 -10.62 -2.43
C LEU A 73 -0.76 -10.09 -0.99
N ALA A 74 -1.07 -10.91 -0.02
CA ALA A 74 -0.79 -10.67 1.39
C ALA A 74 0.64 -10.20 1.68
N TYR A 75 1.64 -10.71 0.97
CA TYR A 75 3.02 -10.26 1.09
C TYR A 75 3.23 -8.78 0.79
N ILE A 76 2.29 -8.16 0.08
CA ILE A 76 2.32 -6.73 -0.20
C ILE A 76 1.90 -5.96 1.06
N GLY A 77 0.93 -6.47 1.82
CA GLY A 77 0.51 -5.92 3.10
C GLY A 77 1.61 -5.94 4.17
N ASP A 78 2.47 -6.96 4.18
CA ASP A 78 3.57 -7.06 5.13
C ASP A 78 4.58 -5.90 5.01
N THR A 79 4.64 -5.27 3.85
CA THR A 79 5.49 -4.08 3.65
C THR A 79 5.00 -2.87 4.43
N GLU A 80 3.72 -2.79 4.75
CA GLU A 80 3.13 -1.77 5.62
C GLU A 80 3.71 -1.85 7.03
N THR A 81 3.78 -3.05 7.60
CA THR A 81 4.38 -3.29 8.91
C THR A 81 5.85 -2.84 8.94
N MET A 82 6.59 -3.03 7.84
CA MET A 82 7.96 -2.57 7.71
C MET A 82 8.04 -1.03 7.76
N ALA A 83 7.14 -0.31 7.09
CA ALA A 83 7.08 1.15 7.13
C ALA A 83 6.88 1.65 8.57
N TYR A 84 5.95 1.05 9.31
CA TYR A 84 5.67 1.42 10.70
C TYR A 84 6.86 1.16 11.64
N ARG A 85 7.55 0.04 11.49
CA ARG A 85 8.77 -0.25 12.29
C ARG A 85 9.88 0.76 12.04
N ILE A 86 10.05 1.21 10.79
CA ILE A 86 11.04 2.23 10.45
C ILE A 86 10.65 3.57 11.08
N ALA A 87 9.38 3.98 10.96
CA ALA A 87 8.88 5.22 11.53
C ALA A 87 8.98 5.23 13.07
N TYR A 88 8.62 4.13 13.73
CA TYR A 88 8.78 3.97 15.17
C TYR A 88 10.24 4.16 15.59
N GLY A 89 11.16 3.48 14.92
CA GLY A 89 12.59 3.63 15.19
C GLY A 89 13.14 5.03 14.88
N LEU A 90 12.55 5.72 13.88
CA LEU A 90 12.91 7.10 13.55
C LEU A 90 12.51 8.06 14.68
N ALA A 91 11.32 7.91 15.26
CA ALA A 91 10.87 8.73 16.38
C ALA A 91 11.85 8.64 17.56
N PHE A 92 12.26 7.43 17.94
CA PHE A 92 13.29 7.24 18.97
C PHE A 92 14.64 7.87 18.60
N MET A 93 15.05 7.75 17.35
CA MET A 93 16.30 8.34 16.88
C MET A 93 16.27 9.86 17.00
N ILE A 94 15.14 10.50 16.65
CA ILE A 94 14.99 11.96 16.77
C ILE A 94 15.07 12.39 18.24
N GLU A 95 14.34 11.74 19.14
CA GLU A 95 14.38 12.07 20.56
C GLU A 95 15.79 11.88 21.15
N LYS A 96 16.43 10.76 20.86
CA LYS A 96 17.76 10.45 21.39
C LYS A 96 18.85 11.39 20.86
N LYS A 97 18.79 11.73 19.58
CA LYS A 97 19.86 12.48 18.91
C LYS A 97 19.67 13.98 19.00
N PHE A 98 18.42 14.44 18.91
CA PHE A 98 18.11 15.88 18.82
C PHE A 98 17.34 16.41 20.03
N GLY A 99 16.90 15.56 20.95
CA GLY A 99 16.17 15.94 22.16
C GLY A 99 14.77 16.51 21.90
N ALA A 100 14.23 16.34 20.69
CA ALA A 100 12.91 16.82 20.31
C ALA A 100 11.86 15.72 20.47
N ARG A 101 10.74 16.02 21.10
CA ARG A 101 9.64 15.07 21.24
C ARG A 101 9.16 14.62 19.86
N SER A 102 8.94 13.34 19.72
CA SER A 102 8.54 12.75 18.46
C SER A 102 7.63 11.55 18.69
N ILE A 103 6.62 11.42 17.83
CA ILE A 103 5.68 10.31 17.90
C ILE A 103 5.59 9.65 16.52
N PHE A 104 5.64 8.33 16.50
CA PHE A 104 5.15 7.57 15.34
C PHE A 104 3.65 7.82 15.20
N CYS A 105 3.23 8.23 14.00
CA CYS A 105 1.82 8.44 13.69
C CYS A 105 1.13 7.07 13.55
N PRO A 106 0.21 6.71 14.46
CA PRO A 106 -0.48 5.43 14.38
C PRO A 106 -1.42 5.41 13.17
N PRO A 107 -1.60 4.25 12.53
CA PRO A 107 -2.54 4.08 11.41
C PRO A 107 -3.99 3.88 11.88
N ASP A 108 -4.36 4.55 12.96
CA ASP A 108 -5.66 4.39 13.59
C ASP A 108 -6.78 4.98 12.74
N MET A 109 -7.92 4.32 12.76
CA MET A 109 -9.15 4.77 12.11
C MET A 109 -10.07 5.45 13.13
N ASP A 110 -10.88 6.38 12.64
CA ASP A 110 -11.90 7.04 13.44
C ASP A 110 -13.02 6.04 13.78
N PRO A 111 -13.20 5.69 15.06
CA PRO A 111 -14.19 4.70 15.45
C PRO A 111 -15.63 5.18 15.23
N GLU A 112 -15.86 6.50 15.15
CA GLU A 112 -17.18 7.07 14.94
C GLU A 112 -17.57 7.14 13.46
N LYS A 113 -16.58 7.31 12.58
CA LYS A 113 -16.80 7.46 11.13
C LYS A 113 -16.54 6.19 10.32
N GLY A 114 -16.06 5.15 10.98
CA GLY A 114 -15.87 3.83 10.37
C GLY A 114 -14.52 3.59 9.70
N ALA A 115 -14.35 2.38 9.21
CA ALA A 115 -13.06 1.77 8.84
C ALA A 115 -12.29 2.41 7.67
N ARG A 116 -12.80 3.48 7.06
CA ARG A 116 -12.14 4.16 5.94
C ARG A 116 -11.77 5.60 6.21
N THR A 117 -12.05 6.10 7.40
CA THR A 117 -11.66 7.44 7.81
C THR A 117 -10.47 7.34 8.77
N PRO A 118 -9.22 7.55 8.31
CA PRO A 118 -8.07 7.53 9.21
C PRO A 118 -8.06 8.79 10.08
N LEU A 119 -7.66 8.66 11.34
CA LEU A 119 -7.42 9.83 12.22
C LEU A 119 -6.32 10.73 11.67
N GLN A 120 -5.35 10.15 10.97
CA GLN A 120 -4.30 10.86 10.25
C GLN A 120 -4.06 10.20 8.90
N SER A 121 -4.15 10.96 7.82
CA SER A 121 -3.96 10.44 6.47
C SER A 121 -2.48 10.35 6.10
N LEU A 122 -1.88 9.18 6.30
CA LEU A 122 -0.47 8.93 5.92
C LEU A 122 -0.20 9.19 4.43
N LYS A 123 -1.20 8.99 3.57
CA LYS A 123 -1.12 9.27 2.14
C LYS A 123 -1.09 10.79 1.88
N LEU A 124 -1.92 11.55 2.59
CA LEU A 124 -1.88 13.02 2.50
C LEU A 124 -0.53 13.58 2.95
N HIS A 125 0.03 13.03 4.04
CA HIS A 125 1.36 13.39 4.48
C HIS A 125 2.42 13.12 3.40
N ALA A 126 2.35 11.95 2.76
CA ALA A 126 3.28 11.56 1.70
C ALA A 126 3.14 12.44 0.44
N GLU A 127 1.93 12.82 0.08
CA GLU A 127 1.64 13.70 -1.05
C GLU A 127 2.23 15.10 -0.83
N VAL A 128 1.97 15.68 0.34
CA VAL A 128 2.52 17.00 0.71
C VAL A 128 4.04 16.96 0.89
N ALA A 129 4.60 15.85 1.35
CA ALA A 129 6.03 15.62 1.46
C ALA A 129 6.73 15.31 0.12
N GLY A 130 5.99 15.29 -1.00
CA GLY A 130 6.55 15.06 -2.33
C GLY A 130 7.08 13.65 -2.60
N ILE A 131 6.61 12.65 -1.87
CA ILE A 131 7.06 11.25 -2.06
C ILE A 131 6.03 10.35 -2.75
N GLY A 132 4.96 10.93 -3.28
CA GLY A 132 3.96 10.26 -4.09
C GLY A 132 2.91 11.23 -4.61
N ALA A 133 2.28 10.89 -5.73
CA ALA A 133 1.19 11.65 -6.33
C ALA A 133 -0.05 10.78 -6.53
N ARG A 134 -1.24 11.38 -6.42
CA ARG A 134 -2.52 10.67 -6.57
C ARG A 134 -2.67 10.06 -7.94
N SER A 135 -3.20 8.86 -7.98
CA SER A 135 -3.42 8.11 -9.21
C SER A 135 -4.91 7.96 -9.54
N MET A 136 -5.20 7.54 -10.77
CA MET A 136 -6.55 7.13 -11.19
C MET A 136 -7.06 5.86 -10.49
N ALA A 137 -6.23 5.22 -9.67
CA ALA A 137 -6.61 4.08 -8.84
C ALA A 137 -7.08 4.52 -7.43
N GLY A 138 -7.83 5.61 -7.37
CA GLY A 138 -8.42 6.11 -6.15
C GLY A 138 -7.40 6.83 -5.26
N ASP A 139 -7.33 6.43 -4.01
CA ASP A 139 -6.45 7.04 -3.02
C ASP A 139 -5.00 6.49 -3.03
N ILE A 140 -4.65 5.65 -4.01
CA ILE A 140 -3.29 5.12 -4.15
C ILE A 140 -2.37 6.18 -4.72
N LEU A 141 -1.28 6.43 -4.02
CA LEU A 141 -0.21 7.28 -4.51
C LEU A 141 0.80 6.47 -5.30
N LEU A 142 1.34 7.08 -6.35
CA LEU A 142 2.40 6.50 -7.18
C LEU A 142 3.63 7.39 -7.19
N HIS A 143 4.79 6.76 -7.16
CA HIS A 143 6.09 7.40 -7.36
C HIS A 143 6.65 6.97 -8.72
N PRO A 144 7.29 7.85 -9.51
CA PRO A 144 7.77 7.52 -10.85
C PRO A 144 8.83 6.42 -10.86
N GLU A 145 9.68 6.36 -9.83
CA GLU A 145 10.75 5.37 -9.69
C GLU A 145 10.30 4.13 -8.91
N PHE A 146 9.52 4.31 -7.83
CA PHE A 146 9.20 3.22 -6.89
C PHE A 146 7.79 2.65 -7.06
N GLY A 147 6.96 3.23 -7.93
CA GLY A 147 5.58 2.79 -8.13
C GLY A 147 4.71 3.01 -6.89
N MET A 148 3.90 2.03 -6.54
CA MET A 148 3.14 2.03 -5.30
C MET A 148 4.06 1.79 -4.10
N MET A 149 3.86 2.59 -3.06
CA MET A 149 4.53 2.42 -1.76
C MET A 149 3.50 2.39 -0.62
N TYR A 150 3.91 1.80 0.51
CA TYR A 150 3.27 2.01 1.80
C TYR A 150 3.97 3.11 2.55
N TYR A 151 3.20 3.92 3.25
CA TYR A 151 3.68 5.13 3.91
C TYR A 151 3.53 5.03 5.42
N ALA A 152 4.46 5.65 6.12
CA ALA A 152 4.36 5.90 7.55
C ALA A 152 4.85 7.31 7.85
N SER A 153 4.41 7.87 8.95
CA SER A 153 4.79 9.24 9.34
C SER A 153 5.28 9.33 10.78
N VAL A 154 6.14 10.31 11.02
CA VAL A 154 6.61 10.71 12.34
C VAL A 154 6.33 12.18 12.53
N PHE A 155 5.65 12.52 13.61
CA PHE A 155 5.42 13.89 14.04
C PHE A 155 6.49 14.30 15.04
N THR A 156 7.01 15.51 14.91
CA THR A 156 8.09 15.97 15.81
C THR A 156 7.98 17.46 16.13
N GLU A 157 8.43 17.84 17.34
CA GLU A 157 8.65 19.24 17.71
C GLU A 157 9.97 19.80 17.14
N LEU A 158 10.77 18.97 16.45
CA LEU A 158 11.95 19.43 15.73
C LEU A 158 11.51 20.15 14.46
N GLU A 159 11.99 21.36 14.27
CA GLU A 159 11.75 22.13 13.07
C GLU A 159 12.70 21.69 11.95
N VAL A 160 12.13 21.18 10.87
CA VAL A 160 12.87 20.68 9.70
C VAL A 160 12.28 21.30 8.45
N PRO A 161 13.09 21.80 7.51
CA PRO A 161 12.58 22.40 6.28
C PRO A 161 11.68 21.43 5.51
N PRO A 162 10.45 21.84 5.15
CA PRO A 162 9.55 20.99 4.38
C PRO A 162 10.07 20.78 2.95
N ASP A 163 9.65 19.68 2.34
CA ASP A 163 9.79 19.42 0.91
C ASP A 163 8.54 19.92 0.18
N SER A 164 8.64 20.11 -1.12
CA SER A 164 7.51 20.44 -1.98
C SER A 164 6.80 19.18 -2.49
N PRO A 165 5.50 19.23 -2.74
CA PRO A 165 4.81 18.20 -3.50
C PRO A 165 5.49 17.90 -4.83
N MET A 166 5.25 16.72 -5.39
CA MET A 166 5.80 16.34 -6.69
C MET A 166 5.30 17.28 -7.78
N GLU A 167 6.22 17.78 -8.61
CA GLU A 167 5.88 18.66 -9.74
C GLU A 167 5.12 17.92 -10.83
N GLU A 168 5.52 16.67 -11.09
CA GLU A 168 4.92 15.82 -12.12
C GLU A 168 4.23 14.60 -11.51
N ASN A 169 2.97 14.40 -11.89
CA ASN A 169 2.24 13.20 -11.54
C ASN A 169 2.59 12.08 -12.54
N PRO A 170 3.12 10.93 -12.10
CA PRO A 170 3.41 9.82 -13.01
C PRO A 170 2.16 9.16 -13.59
N CYS A 171 0.98 9.43 -13.04
CA CYS A 171 -0.31 8.92 -13.49
C CYS A 171 -1.11 10.01 -14.22
N PRO A 172 -1.73 9.68 -15.39
CA PRO A 172 -1.71 8.38 -16.04
C PRO A 172 -0.48 8.13 -16.91
N HIS A 173 -0.04 6.89 -16.98
CA HIS A 173 1.01 6.48 -17.90
C HIS A 173 0.54 6.62 -19.36
N PRO A 174 1.40 6.93 -20.35
CA PRO A 174 1.01 7.12 -21.77
C PRO A 174 0.19 5.96 -22.37
N SER A 175 0.49 4.72 -21.97
CA SER A 175 -0.32 3.56 -22.40
C SER A 175 -1.75 3.57 -21.83
N CYS A 176 -1.94 4.14 -20.63
CA CYS A 176 -3.27 4.30 -20.03
C CYS A 176 -4.07 5.38 -20.76
N VAL A 177 -3.42 6.50 -21.12
CA VAL A 177 -4.04 7.57 -21.93
C VAL A 177 -4.52 7.02 -23.27
N LYS A 178 -3.66 6.24 -23.96
CA LYS A 178 -4.02 5.60 -25.23
C LYS A 178 -5.21 4.65 -25.09
N LEU A 179 -5.23 3.83 -24.05
CA LEU A 179 -6.36 2.90 -23.81
C LEU A 179 -7.64 3.68 -23.47
N HIS A 180 -7.53 4.71 -22.62
CA HIS A 180 -8.67 5.56 -22.26
C HIS A 180 -9.29 6.25 -23.50
N ALA A 181 -8.48 6.77 -24.41
CA ALA A 181 -8.95 7.36 -25.65
C ALA A 181 -9.71 6.36 -26.55
N GLN A 182 -9.39 5.08 -26.50
CA GLN A 182 -10.02 4.03 -27.29
C GLN A 182 -11.28 3.44 -26.65
N THR A 183 -11.33 3.36 -25.32
CA THR A 183 -12.33 2.57 -24.59
C THR A 183 -13.10 3.35 -23.52
N GLY A 184 -12.69 4.59 -23.24
CA GLY A 184 -13.22 5.38 -22.12
C GLY A 184 -12.70 4.92 -20.73
N GLN A 185 -11.83 3.93 -20.69
CA GLN A 185 -11.35 3.35 -19.43
C GLN A 185 -9.82 3.17 -19.41
N THR A 186 -9.22 3.43 -18.27
CA THR A 186 -7.82 3.03 -17.99
C THR A 186 -7.75 1.57 -17.53
N PRO A 187 -6.57 0.92 -17.52
CA PRO A 187 -6.44 -0.45 -17.04
C PRO A 187 -6.98 -0.65 -15.62
N CYS A 188 -6.68 0.27 -14.70
CA CYS A 188 -7.15 0.17 -13.30
C CYS A 188 -8.68 0.22 -13.18
N MET A 189 -9.37 1.04 -14.00
CA MET A 189 -10.84 1.06 -14.09
C MET A 189 -11.37 -0.25 -14.66
N LYS A 190 -10.84 -0.67 -15.80
CA LYS A 190 -11.32 -1.85 -16.54
C LYS A 190 -11.19 -3.15 -15.76
N PHE A 191 -10.17 -3.26 -14.91
CA PHE A 191 -9.89 -4.47 -14.13
C PHE A 191 -10.33 -4.36 -12.67
N CYS A 192 -11.01 -3.28 -12.29
CA CYS A 192 -11.63 -3.16 -10.97
C CYS A 192 -12.81 -4.14 -10.86
N PRO A 193 -12.79 -5.11 -9.92
CA PRO A 193 -13.83 -6.13 -9.83
C PRO A 193 -15.18 -5.59 -9.35
N VAL A 194 -15.22 -4.37 -8.83
CA VAL A 194 -16.43 -3.71 -8.29
C VAL A 194 -16.69 -2.35 -8.92
N ASP A 195 -16.03 -2.02 -10.02
CA ASP A 195 -16.20 -0.77 -10.78
C ASP A 195 -16.16 0.50 -9.92
N CYS A 196 -15.38 0.48 -8.83
CA CYS A 196 -15.31 1.60 -7.89
C CYS A 196 -14.45 2.77 -8.37
N LEU A 197 -13.85 2.67 -9.56
CA LEU A 197 -12.95 3.66 -10.12
C LEU A 197 -13.53 4.24 -11.41
N SER A 198 -13.60 5.57 -11.49
CA SER A 198 -13.89 6.29 -12.73
C SER A 198 -13.12 7.61 -12.77
N GLY A 199 -13.06 8.24 -13.94
CA GLY A 199 -12.36 9.50 -14.10
C GLY A 199 -12.07 9.82 -15.55
N SER A 200 -11.44 10.96 -15.78
CA SER A 200 -11.10 11.44 -17.11
C SER A 200 -9.66 11.95 -17.19
N VAL A 201 -9.19 12.01 -18.42
CA VAL A 201 -7.89 12.52 -18.82
C VAL A 201 -8.10 13.75 -19.70
N ASP A 202 -7.32 14.79 -19.50
CA ASP A 202 -7.38 15.98 -20.34
C ASP A 202 -6.72 15.77 -21.73
N GLU A 203 -6.75 16.80 -22.57
CA GLU A 203 -6.17 16.76 -23.91
C GLU A 203 -4.65 16.58 -23.92
N GLU A 204 -3.97 17.01 -22.85
CA GLU A 204 -2.53 16.84 -22.64
C GLU A 204 -2.18 15.46 -22.08
N GLY A 205 -3.16 14.62 -21.78
CA GLY A 205 -2.96 13.29 -21.21
C GLY A 205 -2.72 13.28 -19.71
N LYS A 206 -3.09 14.37 -19.00
CA LYS A 206 -2.99 14.45 -17.55
C LYS A 206 -4.29 14.04 -16.87
N LEU A 207 -4.20 13.65 -15.60
CA LEU A 207 -5.37 13.37 -14.77
C LEU A 207 -6.22 14.62 -14.60
N LYS A 208 -7.46 14.60 -15.09
CA LYS A 208 -8.42 15.71 -14.98
C LYS A 208 -9.38 15.49 -13.81
N GLU A 209 -9.98 14.32 -13.76
CA GLU A 209 -10.95 13.95 -12.73
C GLU A 209 -10.70 12.52 -12.29
N MET A 210 -10.97 12.24 -11.02
CA MET A 210 -10.92 10.90 -10.45
C MET A 210 -12.05 10.75 -9.44
N HIS A 211 -12.82 9.69 -9.59
CA HIS A 211 -13.85 9.29 -8.66
C HIS A 211 -13.51 7.92 -8.08
N TYR A 212 -13.64 7.79 -6.78
CA TYR A 212 -13.33 6.59 -6.05
C TYR A 212 -14.42 6.28 -5.03
N ASP A 213 -15.14 5.19 -5.24
CA ASP A 213 -16.06 4.66 -4.24
C ASP A 213 -15.28 3.81 -3.23
N ALA A 214 -14.94 4.46 -2.11
CA ALA A 214 -14.18 3.83 -1.05
C ALA A 214 -14.95 2.69 -0.35
N HIS A 215 -16.29 2.76 -0.31
CA HIS A 215 -17.12 1.72 0.31
C HIS A 215 -17.18 0.47 -0.55
N ALA A 216 -17.41 0.62 -1.85
CA ALA A 216 -17.40 -0.50 -2.78
C ALA A 216 -16.01 -1.18 -2.82
N CYS A 217 -14.93 -0.39 -2.85
CA CYS A 217 -13.58 -0.92 -2.75
C CYS A 217 -13.35 -1.64 -1.42
N ALA A 218 -13.83 -1.09 -0.30
CA ALA A 218 -13.70 -1.71 1.01
C ALA A 218 -14.41 -3.05 1.08
N ALA A 219 -15.64 -3.13 0.60
CA ALA A 219 -16.42 -4.37 0.57
C ALA A 219 -15.68 -5.49 -0.17
N MET A 220 -14.93 -5.15 -1.24
CA MET A 220 -14.13 -6.13 -1.97
C MET A 220 -12.79 -6.44 -1.32
N SER A 221 -12.11 -5.42 -0.79
CA SER A 221 -10.72 -5.55 -0.32
C SER A 221 -10.60 -5.96 1.14
N GLN A 222 -11.59 -5.66 1.95
CA GLN A 222 -11.59 -5.98 3.38
C GLN A 222 -12.45 -7.21 3.61
N GLN A 223 -11.83 -8.37 3.54
CA GLN A 223 -12.50 -9.62 3.93
C GLN A 223 -12.60 -9.74 5.46
N TYR A 224 -13.00 -8.67 6.12
CA TYR A 224 -13.48 -8.74 7.52
C TYR A 224 -14.67 -9.68 7.66
N GLU A 225 -15.31 -10.02 6.55
CA GLU A 225 -16.38 -11.00 6.49
C GLU A 225 -15.98 -12.32 7.16
N ALA A 226 -14.73 -12.77 7.02
CA ALA A 226 -14.29 -13.98 7.69
C ALA A 226 -14.37 -13.86 9.22
N ILE A 227 -13.91 -12.73 9.79
CA ILE A 227 -14.01 -12.48 11.24
C ILE A 227 -15.46 -12.18 11.63
N LEU A 228 -16.15 -11.40 10.79
CA LEU A 228 -17.56 -11.08 11.02
C LEU A 228 -18.42 -12.33 10.98
N ASN A 229 -18.19 -13.24 10.03
CA ASN A 229 -18.90 -14.51 9.93
C ASN A 229 -18.65 -15.38 11.17
N ILE A 230 -17.40 -15.48 11.65
CA ILE A 230 -17.12 -16.16 12.93
C ILE A 230 -17.91 -15.56 14.08
N LEU A 231 -17.95 -14.22 14.16
CA LEU A 231 -18.72 -13.55 15.21
C LEU A 231 -20.21 -13.78 15.07
N LEU A 232 -20.74 -13.75 13.86
CA LEU A 232 -22.15 -14.04 13.57
C LEU A 232 -22.49 -15.49 13.92
N ASP A 233 -21.68 -16.45 13.49
CA ASP A 233 -21.83 -17.88 13.83
C ASP A 233 -21.81 -18.10 15.35
N MET A 234 -20.93 -17.39 16.07
CA MET A 234 -20.89 -17.43 17.52
C MET A 234 -22.15 -16.82 18.17
N MET A 235 -22.70 -15.75 17.60
CA MET A 235 -23.90 -15.11 18.10
C MET A 235 -25.15 -15.93 17.82
N ASP A 236 -25.20 -16.62 16.68
CA ASP A 236 -26.31 -17.47 16.27
C ASP A 236 -26.29 -18.83 16.98
N ALA A 237 -25.14 -19.28 17.46
CA ALA A 237 -25.02 -20.53 18.23
C ALA A 237 -25.74 -20.42 19.58
N LYS A 238 -26.72 -21.30 19.80
CA LYS A 238 -27.61 -21.24 20.96
C LYS A 238 -27.02 -21.82 22.23
N ASP A 239 -26.05 -22.71 22.10
CA ASP A 239 -25.43 -23.35 23.25
C ASP A 239 -23.90 -23.09 23.32
N PRO A 240 -23.29 -23.18 24.52
CA PRO A 240 -21.86 -22.93 24.71
C PRO A 240 -20.93 -23.89 23.95
N ILE A 241 -21.37 -25.12 23.69
CA ILE A 241 -20.59 -26.14 22.97
C ILE A 241 -20.52 -25.77 21.50
N GLU A 242 -21.66 -25.42 20.88
CA GLU A 242 -21.72 -24.95 19.49
C GLU A 242 -20.86 -23.66 19.30
N ARG A 243 -20.90 -22.73 20.25
CA ARG A 243 -20.03 -21.54 20.24
C ARG A 243 -18.55 -21.93 20.28
N GLY A 244 -18.19 -22.85 21.16
CA GLY A 244 -16.82 -23.36 21.24
C GLY A 244 -16.38 -24.03 19.94
N MET A 245 -17.26 -24.80 19.30
CA MET A 245 -17.01 -25.43 18.02
C MET A 245 -16.83 -24.40 16.89
N ALA A 246 -17.66 -23.35 16.84
CA ALA A 246 -17.52 -22.27 15.87
C ALA A 246 -16.19 -21.56 16.02
N VAL A 247 -15.77 -21.22 17.26
CA VAL A 247 -14.47 -20.53 17.51
C VAL A 247 -13.29 -21.41 17.17
N HIS A 248 -13.36 -22.71 17.47
CA HIS A 248 -12.23 -23.64 17.37
C HIS A 248 -12.27 -24.52 16.13
N SER A 249 -13.13 -24.24 15.14
CA SER A 249 -13.11 -24.97 13.88
C SER A 249 -11.74 -24.82 13.20
N PRO A 250 -11.29 -25.82 12.42
CA PRO A 250 -10.00 -25.75 11.73
C PRO A 250 -9.88 -24.52 10.80
N GLU A 251 -10.97 -24.13 10.17
CA GLU A 251 -11.05 -22.95 9.30
C GLU A 251 -10.80 -21.66 10.09
N ASN A 252 -11.45 -21.54 11.25
CA ASN A 252 -11.37 -20.35 12.09
C ASN A 252 -10.04 -20.28 12.86
N GLN A 253 -9.44 -21.43 13.20
CA GLN A 253 -8.09 -21.45 13.80
C GLN A 253 -7.04 -20.81 12.92
N MET A 254 -7.12 -20.99 11.60
CA MET A 254 -6.20 -20.33 10.68
C MET A 254 -6.38 -18.80 10.69
N ILE A 255 -7.60 -18.31 10.84
CA ILE A 255 -7.88 -16.88 10.94
C ILE A 255 -7.33 -16.32 12.25
N TRP A 256 -7.56 -17.01 13.37
CA TRP A 256 -6.99 -16.63 14.67
C TRP A 256 -5.47 -16.63 14.66
N TYR A 257 -4.85 -17.61 14.01
CA TYR A 257 -3.40 -17.66 13.84
C TYR A 257 -2.90 -16.44 13.07
N LYS A 258 -3.50 -16.12 11.92
CA LYS A 258 -3.14 -14.94 11.11
C LYS A 258 -3.33 -13.64 11.89
N LEU A 259 -4.39 -13.50 12.66
CA LEU A 259 -4.60 -12.36 13.56
C LEU A 259 -3.49 -12.25 14.61
N SER A 260 -3.12 -13.37 15.23
CA SER A 260 -2.12 -13.39 16.30
C SER A 260 -0.72 -13.01 15.85
N ILE A 261 -0.37 -13.30 14.60
CA ILE A 261 0.93 -12.92 14.01
C ILE A 261 0.91 -11.56 13.34
N GLY A 262 -0.22 -10.84 13.37
CA GLY A 262 -0.36 -9.54 12.73
C GLY A 262 -0.24 -9.60 11.21
N ALA A 263 -0.67 -10.71 10.60
CA ALA A 263 -0.61 -10.87 9.16
C ALA A 263 -1.51 -9.85 8.48
N GLY A 264 -0.92 -8.97 7.69
CA GLY A 264 -1.62 -7.93 6.93
C GLY A 264 -2.66 -8.45 5.93
N GLU A 265 -2.68 -9.77 5.71
CA GLU A 265 -3.67 -10.49 4.90
C GLU A 265 -5.12 -10.22 5.28
N LEU A 266 -5.36 -9.90 6.54
CA LEU A 266 -6.71 -9.65 7.04
C LEU A 266 -7.22 -8.24 6.71
N LEU A 267 -6.35 -7.35 6.27
CA LEU A 267 -6.67 -5.93 6.15
C LEU A 267 -6.95 -5.47 4.72
N SER A 268 -6.39 -6.11 3.69
CA SER A 268 -6.65 -5.72 2.31
C SER A 268 -6.11 -6.77 1.33
N LEU A 269 -6.96 -7.39 0.54
CA LEU A 269 -6.57 -8.45 -0.40
C LEU A 269 -6.70 -8.06 -1.88
N CYS A 270 -7.39 -6.95 -2.21
CA CYS A 270 -7.58 -6.55 -3.59
C CYS A 270 -6.56 -5.49 -4.01
N TYR A 271 -5.70 -5.86 -4.96
CA TYR A 271 -4.73 -4.97 -5.62
C TYR A 271 -4.82 -5.07 -7.15
N GLU A 272 -5.97 -5.44 -7.69
CA GLU A 272 -6.11 -5.65 -9.14
C GLU A 272 -5.80 -4.39 -9.94
N CYS A 273 -6.18 -3.21 -9.44
CA CYS A 273 -5.81 -1.93 -10.04
C CYS A 273 -4.28 -1.71 -10.11
N MET A 274 -3.54 -2.18 -9.11
CA MET A 274 -2.08 -2.05 -9.07
C MET A 274 -1.38 -3.16 -9.84
N ARG A 275 -1.98 -4.34 -9.92
CA ARG A 275 -1.47 -5.46 -10.71
C ARG A 275 -1.38 -5.13 -12.20
N VAL A 276 -2.32 -4.34 -12.70
CA VAL A 276 -2.35 -3.92 -14.12
C VAL A 276 -1.70 -2.56 -14.36
N CYS A 277 -1.26 -1.88 -13.29
CA CYS A 277 -0.66 -0.55 -13.38
C CYS A 277 0.76 -0.63 -13.95
N PRO A 278 1.04 0.01 -15.10
CA PRO A 278 2.36 -0.01 -15.71
C PRO A 278 3.43 0.69 -14.85
N ILE A 279 3.02 1.68 -14.04
CA ILE A 279 3.93 2.42 -13.15
C ILE A 279 4.37 1.53 -11.99
N THR A 280 3.44 0.83 -11.34
CA THR A 280 3.75 -0.13 -10.27
C THR A 280 4.69 -1.24 -10.74
N GLN A 281 4.50 -1.72 -11.96
CA GLN A 281 5.35 -2.77 -12.52
C GLN A 281 6.69 -2.27 -13.05
N SER A 282 6.82 -0.99 -13.41
CA SER A 282 8.05 -0.41 -13.94
C SER A 282 9.11 -0.13 -12.87
N SER A 283 8.69 0.02 -11.63
CA SER A 283 9.51 0.48 -10.50
C SER A 283 10.62 -0.46 -10.03
N LEU A 284 10.84 -1.59 -10.70
CA LEU A 284 11.86 -2.55 -10.28
C LEU A 284 12.93 -2.73 -11.35
N PRO A 285 14.21 -2.78 -10.98
CA PRO A 285 15.35 -2.83 -11.91
C PRO A 285 15.45 -4.13 -12.70
N ILE A 286 14.61 -5.11 -12.45
CA ILE A 286 14.56 -6.35 -13.20
C ILE A 286 13.88 -6.05 -14.53
N LYS A 287 14.63 -5.97 -15.62
CA LYS A 287 14.07 -6.01 -16.97
C LYS A 287 13.18 -7.23 -17.07
N THR A 288 11.86 -7.04 -17.07
CA THR A 288 10.96 -8.09 -17.52
C THR A 288 11.25 -8.28 -18.99
N GLU A 289 11.99 -9.29 -19.35
CA GLU A 289 11.90 -9.85 -20.68
C GLU A 289 10.39 -10.04 -20.94
N SER A 290 9.95 -9.46 -22.03
CA SER A 290 8.55 -9.35 -22.36
C SER A 290 7.84 -10.68 -22.09
N ARG A 291 6.68 -10.67 -21.44
CA ARG A 291 5.79 -11.83 -21.27
C ARG A 291 5.23 -12.35 -22.62
N LYS A 292 5.93 -12.14 -23.73
CA LYS A 292 5.63 -12.78 -25.00
C LYS A 292 6.02 -14.25 -24.88
N GLY A 293 5.03 -15.06 -24.61
CA GLY A 293 5.06 -16.49 -24.85
C GLY A 293 5.80 -17.38 -23.83
N GLY A 294 6.84 -16.93 -23.19
CA GLY A 294 7.87 -17.80 -22.61
C GLY A 294 7.45 -18.85 -21.59
N MET A 295 6.46 -18.60 -20.75
CA MET A 295 6.10 -19.60 -19.74
C MET A 295 5.07 -20.62 -20.27
N ARG A 296 4.14 -20.21 -21.12
CA ARG A 296 3.19 -21.15 -21.75
C ARG A 296 3.93 -22.09 -22.71
N GLU A 297 4.89 -21.58 -23.46
CA GLU A 297 5.74 -22.39 -24.34
C GLU A 297 6.61 -23.35 -23.54
N LYS A 298 7.29 -22.88 -22.48
CA LYS A 298 8.10 -23.75 -21.60
C LYS A 298 7.27 -24.81 -20.88
N VAL A 299 6.06 -24.49 -20.45
CA VAL A 299 5.16 -25.50 -19.84
C VAL A 299 4.67 -26.48 -20.89
N ALA A 300 4.36 -26.03 -22.12
CA ALA A 300 3.97 -26.91 -23.20
C ALA A 300 5.14 -27.82 -23.62
N GLU A 301 6.36 -27.29 -23.72
CA GLU A 301 7.57 -28.06 -23.98
C GLU A 301 7.84 -29.11 -22.87
N ALA A 302 7.76 -28.70 -21.60
CA ALA A 302 7.94 -29.62 -20.46
C ALA A 302 6.84 -30.71 -20.41
N GLN A 303 5.61 -30.38 -20.75
CA GLN A 303 4.52 -31.34 -20.84
C GLN A 303 4.70 -32.29 -22.03
N ALA A 304 5.14 -31.80 -23.18
CA ALA A 304 5.44 -32.62 -24.34
C ALA A 304 6.61 -33.59 -24.06
N GLN A 305 7.65 -33.09 -23.38
CA GLN A 305 8.80 -33.91 -23.00
C GLN A 305 8.42 -34.99 -21.98
N ALA A 306 7.62 -34.68 -20.97
CA ALA A 306 7.12 -35.65 -20.00
C ALA A 306 6.18 -36.70 -20.63
N THR A 307 5.47 -36.34 -21.69
CA THR A 307 4.64 -37.27 -22.43
C THR A 307 5.51 -38.23 -23.27
N LEU A 308 6.51 -37.72 -23.94
CA LEU A 308 7.47 -38.51 -24.72
C LEU A 308 8.26 -39.49 -23.86
N GLU A 309 8.69 -39.05 -22.66
CA GLU A 309 9.37 -39.94 -21.69
C GLU A 309 8.46 -41.09 -21.25
N LYS A 310 7.18 -40.86 -21.00
CA LYS A 310 6.20 -41.90 -20.65
C LYS A 310 5.93 -42.87 -21.81
N GLU A 311 5.90 -42.39 -23.04
CA GLU A 311 5.73 -43.24 -24.23
C GLU A 311 6.97 -44.13 -24.45
N ILE A 312 8.17 -43.63 -24.24
CA ILE A 312 9.41 -44.39 -24.30
C ILE A 312 9.45 -45.47 -23.20
N GLU A 313 9.09 -45.12 -21.97
CA GLU A 313 9.05 -46.09 -20.87
C GLU A 313 7.99 -47.18 -21.11
N SER A 314 6.84 -46.83 -21.68
CA SER A 314 5.78 -47.83 -21.99
C SER A 314 6.07 -48.67 -23.23
N GLY A 315 6.83 -48.13 -24.20
CA GLY A 315 7.24 -48.83 -25.42
C GLY A 315 8.44 -49.77 -25.26
N SER A 316 9.21 -49.64 -24.16
CA SER A 316 10.33 -50.51 -23.85
C SER A 316 9.92 -51.77 -23.03
N ALA A 317 8.64 -51.90 -22.70
CA ALA A 317 8.06 -53.04 -21.94
C ALA A 317 7.34 -54.07 -22.82
N SER A 318 7.52 -54.04 -24.16
CA SER A 318 6.95 -55.03 -25.09
C SER A 318 8.02 -55.90 -25.75
#